data_3e6102083c07b18942f9f3f1c28a625e
#
_entry.id   3e6102083c07b18942f9f3f1c28a625e
#
_cell.length_a   1.000
_cell.length_b   1.000
_cell.length_c   1.000
_cell.angle_alpha   90.00
_cell.angle_beta   90.00
_cell.angle_gamma   90.00
#
_symmetry.space_group_name_H-M   'P 1'
#
loop_
_entity.id
_entity.type
_entity.pdbx_description
1 polymer ?
#
loop_
_entity_poly.entity_id
_entity_poly.type
_entity_poly.pdbx_seq_one_letter_code
_entity_poly.pdbx_strand_id
1 'polypeptide(L)'
;MQALADDHQVVAIDMRGYNKSDKPKGQKNYDMKFLIGDILAVVKHFKQEKATIVGHDWGGAVAWGVAMTAPQVCDKLIILNLPHMRGLSRELANNPAQQKNSAYARTFQMPSAHLALNAKGLSRWVKDPKARARYVEAFKRSDFEAMLHYYKQNYPRPPYKENTSPVTKVKMPVLMFHGLDDKALLPGALNDTWDWLEKDLTLVTIPGADHFVQQDAAEKVSRTMKMWLKLQEAHLNKD
;
A
#
# COMPACT_ATOMS: atom_id res chain seq x y z
N MET A 1 2.72 -3.89 -14.48
CA MET A 1 2.94 -2.71 -15.33
C MET A 1 2.73 -3.02 -16.80
N GLN A 2 3.47 -3.96 -17.43
CA GLN A 2 3.30 -4.28 -18.85
C GLN A 2 1.84 -4.55 -19.26
N ALA A 3 1.10 -5.31 -18.46
CA ALA A 3 -0.30 -5.64 -18.75
C ALA A 3 -1.27 -4.44 -18.89
N LEU A 4 -0.89 -3.26 -18.39
CA LEU A 4 -1.69 -2.03 -18.44
C LEU A 4 -1.10 -0.99 -19.40
N ALA A 5 0.13 -1.17 -19.85
CA ALA A 5 0.86 -0.16 -20.61
C ALA A 5 0.32 0.07 -22.04
N ASP A 6 -0.44 -0.88 -22.57
CA ASP A 6 -1.07 -0.74 -23.89
C ASP A 6 -2.22 0.30 -23.87
N ASP A 7 -2.93 0.41 -22.74
CA ASP A 7 -4.13 1.22 -22.61
C ASP A 7 -3.90 2.47 -21.72
N HIS A 8 -2.82 2.49 -20.89
CA HIS A 8 -2.57 3.52 -19.87
C HIS A 8 -1.10 3.95 -19.83
N GLN A 9 -0.86 5.22 -19.49
CA GLN A 9 0.46 5.65 -19.03
C GLN A 9 0.68 5.12 -17.61
N VAL A 10 1.60 4.17 -17.44
CA VAL A 10 1.87 3.51 -16.16
C VAL A 10 3.18 4.02 -15.57
N VAL A 11 3.10 4.62 -14.38
CA VAL A 11 4.23 5.15 -13.63
C VAL A 11 4.41 4.33 -12.35
N ALA A 12 5.60 3.77 -12.13
CA ALA A 12 5.98 3.15 -10.87
C ALA A 12 7.14 3.92 -10.27
N ILE A 13 6.99 4.29 -9.01
CA ILE A 13 8.00 5.06 -8.28
C ILE A 13 8.72 4.18 -7.26
N ASP A 14 10.00 4.47 -7.02
CA ASP A 14 10.64 4.10 -5.78
C ASP A 14 10.22 5.13 -4.73
N MET A 15 9.58 4.69 -3.65
CA MET A 15 9.21 5.62 -2.58
C MET A 15 10.47 6.15 -1.88
N ARG A 16 10.37 7.33 -1.23
CA ARG A 16 11.53 7.89 -0.48
C ARG A 16 12.12 6.85 0.48
N GLY A 17 13.44 6.82 0.62
CA GLY A 17 14.16 5.81 1.39
C GLY A 17 14.54 4.56 0.60
N TYR A 18 13.88 4.29 -0.53
CA TYR A 18 14.08 3.09 -1.33
C TYR A 18 14.86 3.36 -2.61
N ASN A 19 15.66 2.35 -3.00
CA ASN A 19 16.36 2.23 -4.29
C ASN A 19 17.04 3.54 -4.74
N LYS A 20 16.56 4.18 -5.79
CA LYS A 20 17.14 5.37 -6.41
C LYS A 20 16.56 6.68 -5.88
N SER A 21 15.43 6.64 -5.18
CA SER A 21 14.81 7.84 -4.60
C SER A 21 15.63 8.42 -3.44
N ASP A 22 15.37 9.67 -3.12
CA ASP A 22 16.01 10.38 -2.02
C ASP A 22 15.78 9.68 -0.68
N LYS A 23 16.75 9.82 0.21
CA LYS A 23 16.79 9.20 1.53
C LYS A 23 17.00 10.29 2.58
N PRO A 24 16.02 11.21 2.77
CA PRO A 24 16.17 12.29 3.72
C PRO A 24 16.37 11.73 5.12
N LYS A 25 17.35 12.30 5.84
CA LYS A 25 17.66 11.83 7.19
C LYS A 25 16.63 12.31 8.21
N GLY A 26 16.39 11.47 9.20
CA GLY A 26 15.50 11.79 10.31
C GLY A 26 14.06 11.34 10.08
N GLN A 27 13.51 10.72 11.10
CA GLN A 27 12.19 10.07 11.11
C GLN A 27 11.06 11.00 10.65
N LYS A 28 11.09 12.28 11.05
CA LYS A 28 10.04 13.26 10.73
C LYS A 28 9.84 13.47 9.23
N ASN A 29 10.86 13.22 8.40
CA ASN A 29 10.76 13.32 6.94
C ASN A 29 9.97 12.17 6.29
N TYR A 30 9.54 11.18 7.07
CA TYR A 30 8.72 10.05 6.65
C TYR A 30 7.30 10.13 7.23
N ASP A 31 6.89 11.29 7.73
CA ASP A 31 5.50 11.54 8.10
C ASP A 31 4.58 11.38 6.89
N MET A 32 3.38 10.85 7.10
CA MET A 32 2.41 10.52 6.05
C MET A 32 2.15 11.71 5.11
N LYS A 33 2.12 12.94 5.61
CA LYS A 33 1.94 14.15 4.79
C LYS A 33 3.01 14.31 3.71
N PHE A 34 4.27 13.93 3.99
CA PHE A 34 5.35 14.02 3.01
C PHE A 34 5.27 12.87 2.00
N LEU A 35 4.88 11.67 2.45
CA LEU A 35 4.68 10.51 1.57
C LEU A 35 3.54 10.77 0.59
N ILE A 36 2.43 11.35 1.06
CA ILE A 36 1.32 11.81 0.22
C ILE A 36 1.81 12.90 -0.74
N GLY A 37 2.54 13.89 -0.23
CA GLY A 37 3.11 14.98 -1.02
C GLY A 37 3.96 14.50 -2.19
N ASP A 38 4.72 13.41 -2.03
CA ASP A 38 5.50 12.80 -3.11
C ASP A 38 4.59 12.32 -4.25
N ILE A 39 3.47 11.65 -3.91
CA ILE A 39 2.53 11.16 -4.93
C ILE A 39 1.88 12.32 -5.68
N LEU A 40 1.45 13.36 -4.95
CA LEU A 40 0.88 14.56 -5.57
C LEU A 40 1.88 15.24 -6.51
N ALA A 41 3.15 15.31 -6.11
CA ALA A 41 4.22 15.86 -6.94
C ALA A 41 4.46 15.03 -8.21
N VAL A 42 4.39 13.71 -8.13
CA VAL A 42 4.52 12.81 -9.29
C VAL A 42 3.36 13.03 -10.26
N VAL A 43 2.10 13.06 -9.78
CA VAL A 43 0.93 13.31 -10.64
C VAL A 43 1.09 14.65 -11.36
N LYS A 44 1.47 15.70 -10.64
CA LYS A 44 1.73 17.03 -11.20
C LYS A 44 2.88 17.03 -12.21
N HIS A 45 3.96 16.27 -11.95
CA HIS A 45 5.11 16.17 -12.86
C HIS A 45 4.69 15.63 -14.24
N PHE A 46 3.77 14.66 -14.27
CA PHE A 46 3.21 14.15 -15.51
C PHE A 46 2.09 15.02 -16.09
N LYS A 47 1.87 16.23 -15.55
CA LYS A 47 0.86 17.21 -16.00
C LYS A 47 -0.56 16.63 -16.02
N GLN A 48 -0.84 15.74 -15.07
CA GLN A 48 -2.18 15.19 -14.88
C GLN A 48 -2.89 15.89 -13.73
N GLU A 49 -4.20 16.11 -13.87
CA GLU A 49 -5.06 16.62 -12.80
C GLU A 49 -5.46 15.47 -11.85
N LYS A 50 -5.69 14.29 -12.41
CA LYS A 50 -6.10 13.09 -11.69
C LYS A 50 -5.34 11.87 -12.18
N ALA A 51 -5.21 10.87 -11.30
CA ALA A 51 -4.64 9.58 -11.63
C ALA A 51 -5.35 8.45 -10.89
N THR A 52 -5.35 7.26 -11.46
CA THR A 52 -5.62 6.05 -10.69
C THR A 52 -4.42 5.78 -9.78
N ILE A 53 -4.65 5.81 -8.47
CA ILE A 53 -3.59 5.58 -7.48
C ILE A 53 -3.60 4.10 -7.09
N VAL A 54 -2.45 3.46 -7.23
CA VAL A 54 -2.27 2.03 -6.92
C VAL A 54 -1.24 1.89 -5.82
N GLY A 55 -1.56 1.16 -4.75
CA GLY A 55 -0.63 0.97 -3.63
C GLY A 55 -0.66 -0.43 -3.04
N HIS A 56 0.52 -0.92 -2.66
CA HIS A 56 0.72 -2.16 -1.91
C HIS A 56 1.43 -1.84 -0.60
N ASP A 57 1.06 -2.47 0.49
CA ASP A 57 1.67 -2.31 1.82
C ASP A 57 1.77 -0.82 2.22
N TRP A 58 2.96 -0.28 2.54
CA TRP A 58 3.13 1.15 2.81
C TRP A 58 2.67 2.04 1.65
N GLY A 59 2.85 1.60 0.40
CA GLY A 59 2.27 2.28 -0.76
C GLY A 59 0.75 2.32 -0.72
N GLY A 60 0.11 1.27 -0.20
CA GLY A 60 -1.33 1.22 0.06
C GLY A 60 -1.76 2.21 1.16
N ALA A 61 -0.99 2.33 2.25
CA ALA A 61 -1.26 3.33 3.30
C ALA A 61 -1.21 4.76 2.75
N VAL A 62 -0.22 5.04 1.91
CA VAL A 62 -0.10 6.34 1.23
C VAL A 62 -1.24 6.54 0.24
N ALA A 63 -1.61 5.52 -0.52
CA ALA A 63 -2.72 5.59 -1.48
C ALA A 63 -4.07 5.87 -0.78
N TRP A 64 -4.38 5.22 0.33
CA TRP A 64 -5.51 5.57 1.19
C TRP A 64 -5.41 7.02 1.68
N GLY A 65 -4.22 7.45 2.11
CA GLY A 65 -3.96 8.82 2.53
C GLY A 65 -4.26 9.84 1.43
N VAL A 66 -3.81 9.60 0.19
CA VAL A 66 -4.13 10.46 -0.98
C VAL A 66 -5.64 10.50 -1.22
N ALA A 67 -6.31 9.35 -1.23
CA ALA A 67 -7.76 9.26 -1.48
C ALA A 67 -8.60 10.04 -0.44
N MET A 68 -8.17 10.05 0.83
CA MET A 68 -8.87 10.74 1.91
C MET A 68 -8.53 12.24 2.01
N THR A 69 -7.29 12.65 1.70
CA THR A 69 -6.83 14.04 1.93
C THR A 69 -6.73 14.88 0.67
N ALA A 70 -6.61 14.25 -0.49
CA ALA A 70 -6.53 14.89 -1.80
C ALA A 70 -7.43 14.18 -2.85
N PRO A 71 -8.76 13.99 -2.56
CA PRO A 71 -9.65 13.24 -3.44
C PRO A 71 -9.78 13.82 -4.85
N GLN A 72 -9.48 15.11 -5.02
CA GLN A 72 -9.48 15.76 -6.33
C GLN A 72 -8.39 15.26 -7.26
N VAL A 73 -7.33 14.63 -6.73
CA VAL A 73 -6.21 14.07 -7.51
C VAL A 73 -6.36 12.56 -7.76
N CYS A 74 -7.19 11.89 -6.96
CA CYS A 74 -7.42 10.46 -7.07
C CYS A 74 -8.71 10.17 -7.84
N ASP A 75 -8.58 9.68 -9.08
CA ASP A 75 -9.73 9.30 -9.90
C ASP A 75 -10.30 7.94 -9.50
N LYS A 76 -9.44 6.98 -9.28
CA LYS A 76 -9.76 5.61 -8.84
C LYS A 76 -8.68 5.14 -7.87
N LEU A 77 -9.04 4.26 -6.94
CA LEU A 77 -8.11 3.72 -5.96
C LEU A 77 -7.98 2.20 -6.10
N ILE A 78 -6.75 1.70 -6.18
CA ILE A 78 -6.47 0.25 -6.21
C ILE A 78 -5.52 -0.10 -5.08
N ILE A 79 -5.94 -0.99 -4.19
CA ILE A 79 -5.17 -1.40 -3.01
C ILE A 79 -4.84 -2.89 -3.07
N LEU A 80 -3.58 -3.22 -2.76
CA LEU A 80 -3.11 -4.59 -2.66
C LEU A 80 -2.58 -4.84 -1.25
N ASN A 81 -3.12 -5.83 -0.56
CA ASN A 81 -2.72 -6.27 0.77
C ASN A 81 -2.39 -5.13 1.74
N LEU A 82 -3.32 -4.19 1.82
CA LEU A 82 -3.46 -3.27 2.93
C LEU A 82 -4.95 -2.97 3.16
N PRO A 83 -5.53 -3.34 4.31
CA PRO A 83 -6.90 -2.94 4.65
C PRO A 83 -6.99 -1.42 4.85
N HIS A 84 -8.20 -0.88 4.85
CA HIS A 84 -8.41 0.49 5.28
C HIS A 84 -7.88 0.69 6.71
N MET A 85 -7.28 1.86 6.97
CA MET A 85 -6.59 2.10 8.25
C MET A 85 -7.50 1.97 9.47
N ARG A 86 -8.82 2.17 9.32
CA ARG A 86 -9.80 1.91 10.37
C ARG A 86 -9.95 0.43 10.69
N GLY A 87 -10.05 -0.40 9.65
CA GLY A 87 -10.09 -1.85 9.83
C GLY A 87 -8.83 -2.36 10.51
N LEU A 88 -7.66 -1.89 10.11
CA LEU A 88 -6.40 -2.24 10.76
C LEU A 88 -6.37 -1.77 12.23
N SER A 89 -6.79 -0.54 12.53
CA SER A 89 -6.80 -0.03 13.91
C SER A 89 -7.78 -0.79 14.81
N ARG A 90 -8.94 -1.20 14.28
CA ARG A 90 -9.90 -2.05 14.98
C ARG A 90 -9.29 -3.42 15.31
N GLU A 91 -8.70 -4.08 14.33
CA GLU A 91 -8.06 -5.38 14.57
C GLU A 91 -6.86 -5.28 15.52
N LEU A 92 -6.04 -4.25 15.40
CA LEU A 92 -4.94 -4.02 16.36
C LEU A 92 -5.46 -3.79 17.80
N ALA A 93 -6.58 -3.09 17.97
CA ALA A 93 -7.16 -2.84 19.27
C ALA A 93 -7.80 -4.09 19.89
N ASN A 94 -8.49 -4.90 19.09
CA ASN A 94 -9.45 -5.89 19.58
C ASN A 94 -9.08 -7.36 19.24
N ASN A 95 -8.12 -7.61 18.34
CA ASN A 95 -7.77 -8.96 17.88
C ASN A 95 -6.35 -9.37 18.32
N PRO A 96 -6.21 -10.27 19.32
CA PRO A 96 -4.90 -10.74 19.77
C PRO A 96 -4.06 -11.40 18.67
N ALA A 97 -4.69 -12.06 17.68
CA ALA A 97 -3.99 -12.67 16.56
C ALA A 97 -3.35 -11.60 15.66
N GLN A 98 -4.09 -10.51 15.35
CA GLN A 98 -3.52 -9.40 14.60
C GLN A 98 -2.40 -8.72 15.38
N GLN A 99 -2.54 -8.52 16.69
CA GLN A 99 -1.48 -7.96 17.54
C GLN A 99 -0.21 -8.81 17.50
N LYS A 100 -0.36 -10.14 17.60
CA LYS A 100 0.76 -11.09 17.51
C LYS A 100 1.42 -11.00 16.13
N ASN A 101 0.66 -11.02 15.07
CA ASN A 101 1.16 -10.96 13.70
C ASN A 101 1.82 -9.61 13.37
N SER A 102 1.42 -8.54 14.02
CA SER A 102 2.01 -7.20 13.91
C SER A 102 3.27 -7.00 14.78
N ALA A 103 3.78 -8.05 15.46
CA ALA A 103 4.95 -7.94 16.34
C ALA A 103 6.22 -7.45 15.60
N TYR A 104 6.36 -7.79 14.32
CA TYR A 104 7.47 -7.33 13.48
C TYR A 104 7.53 -5.79 13.40
N ALA A 105 6.39 -5.12 13.33
CA ALA A 105 6.32 -3.66 13.27
C ALA A 105 6.91 -3.01 14.53
N ARG A 106 6.69 -3.61 15.71
CA ARG A 106 7.32 -3.17 16.96
C ARG A 106 8.83 -3.35 16.93
N THR A 107 9.29 -4.49 16.38
CA THR A 107 10.74 -4.72 16.17
C THR A 107 11.34 -3.66 15.26
N PHE A 108 10.65 -3.32 14.16
CA PHE A 108 11.11 -2.29 13.22
C PHE A 108 11.10 -0.87 13.81
N GLN A 109 10.32 -0.66 14.86
CA GLN A 109 10.30 0.62 15.59
C GLN A 109 11.47 0.80 16.58
N MET A 110 12.25 -0.24 16.84
CA MET A 110 13.43 -0.14 17.70
C MET A 110 14.54 0.71 17.05
N PRO A 111 15.31 1.49 17.81
CA PRO A 111 16.33 2.40 17.26
C PRO A 111 17.31 1.73 16.30
N SER A 112 17.85 0.57 16.68
CA SER A 112 18.88 -0.15 15.93
C SER A 112 18.37 -1.26 15.01
N ALA A 113 17.06 -1.37 14.79
CA ALA A 113 16.47 -2.47 14.01
C ALA A 113 17.02 -2.57 12.57
N HIS A 114 17.38 -1.43 11.96
CA HIS A 114 17.96 -1.37 10.62
C HIS A 114 19.28 -2.13 10.50
N LEU A 115 20.07 -2.27 11.59
CA LEU A 115 21.34 -2.97 11.59
C LEU A 115 21.19 -4.50 11.37
N ALA A 116 20.02 -5.06 11.68
CA ALA A 116 19.71 -6.47 11.47
C ALA A 116 19.20 -6.77 10.04
N LEU A 117 18.89 -5.74 9.24
CA LEU A 117 18.37 -5.91 7.90
C LEU A 117 19.48 -6.11 6.86
N ASN A 118 19.15 -6.89 5.83
CA ASN A 118 20.02 -7.03 4.67
C ASN A 118 19.20 -7.30 3.40
N ALA A 119 19.79 -6.97 2.25
CA ALA A 119 19.11 -7.04 0.96
C ALA A 119 18.61 -8.46 0.60
N LYS A 120 19.39 -9.49 0.91
CA LYS A 120 19.00 -10.89 0.65
C LYS A 120 17.82 -11.32 1.53
N GLY A 121 17.86 -10.97 2.82
CA GLY A 121 16.81 -11.25 3.79
C GLY A 121 15.48 -10.61 3.38
N LEU A 122 15.54 -9.34 3.01
CA LEU A 122 14.36 -8.56 2.58
C LEU A 122 13.78 -9.03 1.24
N SER A 123 14.53 -9.79 0.43
CA SER A 123 14.08 -10.28 -0.88
C SER A 123 13.59 -11.73 -0.86
N ARG A 124 13.58 -12.42 0.30
CA ARG A 124 13.27 -13.87 0.38
C ARG A 124 11.87 -14.24 -0.09
N TRP A 125 10.91 -13.35 0.04
CA TRP A 125 9.53 -13.54 -0.38
C TRP A 125 9.37 -13.63 -1.91
N VAL A 126 10.31 -13.08 -2.69
CA VAL A 126 10.25 -13.12 -4.16
C VAL A 126 10.61 -14.52 -4.64
N LYS A 127 9.65 -15.23 -5.23
CA LYS A 127 9.80 -16.65 -5.66
C LYS A 127 10.66 -16.78 -6.92
N ASP A 128 10.43 -15.91 -7.90
CA ASP A 128 11.18 -15.91 -9.16
C ASP A 128 12.65 -15.44 -8.96
N PRO A 129 13.67 -16.25 -9.34
CA PRO A 129 15.06 -15.91 -9.09
C PRO A 129 15.56 -14.65 -9.80
N LYS A 130 15.06 -14.38 -11.02
CA LYS A 130 15.46 -13.20 -11.80
C LYS A 130 14.87 -11.93 -11.19
N ALA A 131 13.60 -11.98 -10.78
CA ALA A 131 12.97 -10.90 -10.04
C ALA A 131 13.68 -10.68 -8.69
N ARG A 132 13.95 -11.75 -7.93
CA ARG A 132 14.66 -11.67 -6.65
C ARG A 132 16.00 -10.96 -6.78
N ALA A 133 16.80 -11.28 -7.80
CA ALA A 133 18.08 -10.62 -8.04
C ALA A 133 17.90 -9.09 -8.22
N ARG A 134 16.86 -8.64 -8.93
CA ARG A 134 16.55 -7.22 -9.10
C ARG A 134 16.16 -6.56 -7.76
N TYR A 135 15.38 -7.23 -6.91
CA TYR A 135 15.04 -6.73 -5.58
C TYR A 135 16.27 -6.63 -4.68
N VAL A 136 17.18 -7.62 -4.71
CA VAL A 136 18.45 -7.55 -3.97
C VAL A 136 19.25 -6.31 -4.39
N GLU A 137 19.39 -6.05 -5.68
CA GLU A 137 20.10 -4.86 -6.17
C GLU A 137 19.39 -3.55 -5.78
N ALA A 138 18.07 -3.51 -5.79
CA ALA A 138 17.31 -2.35 -5.33
C ALA A 138 17.53 -2.11 -3.83
N PHE A 139 17.45 -3.15 -2.99
CA PHE A 139 17.69 -3.03 -1.55
C PHE A 139 19.12 -2.65 -1.19
N LYS A 140 20.13 -3.06 -1.97
CA LYS A 140 21.52 -2.60 -1.78
C LYS A 140 21.67 -1.08 -1.96
N ARG A 141 20.81 -0.46 -2.76
CA ARG A 141 20.78 0.99 -2.97
C ARG A 141 19.82 1.71 -2.03
N SER A 142 19.00 0.99 -1.28
CA SER A 142 18.07 1.54 -0.30
C SER A 142 18.79 1.86 1.02
N ASP A 143 18.20 2.73 1.82
CA ASP A 143 18.63 3.01 3.18
C ASP A 143 17.69 2.30 4.16
N PHE A 144 18.19 1.27 4.86
CA PHE A 144 17.36 0.47 5.76
C PHE A 144 16.86 1.26 6.97
N GLU A 145 17.61 2.26 7.45
CA GLU A 145 17.11 3.14 8.50
C GLU A 145 15.94 3.98 8.00
N ALA A 146 16.08 4.57 6.81
CA ALA A 146 15.06 5.32 6.12
C ALA A 146 13.78 4.50 5.88
N MET A 147 13.94 3.24 5.42
CA MET A 147 12.82 2.31 5.25
C MET A 147 12.07 2.05 6.56
N LEU A 148 12.77 1.92 7.67
CA LEU A 148 12.15 1.71 8.98
C LEU A 148 11.53 2.98 9.57
N HIS A 149 11.84 4.18 9.06
CA HIS A 149 11.17 5.41 9.48
C HIS A 149 9.68 5.42 9.14
N TYR A 150 9.22 4.69 8.13
CA TYR A 150 7.79 4.46 7.88
C TYR A 150 7.09 3.89 9.10
N TYR A 151 7.64 2.84 9.70
CA TYR A 151 7.11 2.21 10.91
C TYR A 151 7.29 3.08 12.14
N LYS A 152 8.46 3.69 12.32
CA LYS A 152 8.78 4.52 13.47
C LYS A 152 7.86 5.74 13.56
N GLN A 153 7.50 6.33 12.42
CA GLN A 153 6.71 7.56 12.34
C GLN A 153 5.20 7.30 12.30
N ASN A 154 4.75 6.29 11.54
CA ASN A 154 3.34 6.19 11.17
C ASN A 154 2.63 4.93 11.71
N TYR A 155 3.35 3.88 12.10
CA TYR A 155 2.70 2.67 12.60
C TYR A 155 2.32 2.84 14.08
N PRO A 156 1.08 2.48 14.49
CA PRO A 156 0.62 2.66 15.87
C PRO A 156 1.45 1.83 16.86
N ARG A 157 1.52 2.32 18.10
CA ARG A 157 2.19 1.66 19.23
C ARG A 157 1.18 1.19 20.27
N PRO A 158 1.45 0.10 20.99
CA PRO A 158 0.65 -0.26 22.16
C PRO A 158 0.64 0.84 23.24
N PRO A 159 -0.43 1.00 24.00
CA PRO A 159 -1.69 0.27 23.88
C PRO A 159 -2.46 0.71 22.63
N TYR A 160 -2.85 -0.27 21.79
CA TYR A 160 -3.61 0.02 20.58
C TYR A 160 -5.02 0.51 20.92
N LYS A 161 -5.50 1.48 20.14
CA LYS A 161 -6.84 2.02 20.27
C LYS A 161 -7.53 2.02 18.91
N GLU A 162 -8.79 1.68 18.91
CA GLU A 162 -9.61 1.83 17.72
C GLU A 162 -9.80 3.31 17.37
N ASN A 163 -9.73 3.64 16.10
CA ASN A 163 -10.00 5.00 15.63
C ASN A 163 -11.51 5.20 15.50
N THR A 164 -12.11 5.87 16.46
CA THR A 164 -13.54 6.20 16.51
C THR A 164 -13.87 7.63 16.08
N SER A 165 -12.90 8.40 15.59
CA SER A 165 -13.13 9.76 15.09
C SER A 165 -14.10 9.77 13.90
N PRO A 166 -14.74 10.90 13.54
CA PRO A 166 -15.58 10.99 12.35
C PRO A 166 -14.87 10.49 11.09
N VAL A 167 -15.60 9.78 10.23
CA VAL A 167 -15.04 9.20 9.01
C VAL A 167 -14.91 10.24 7.91
N THR A 168 -13.71 10.41 7.36
CA THR A 168 -13.55 11.00 6.03
C THR A 168 -13.75 9.89 5.01
N LYS A 169 -14.91 9.88 4.33
CA LYS A 169 -15.22 8.85 3.34
C LYS A 169 -14.40 9.05 2.07
N VAL A 170 -13.97 7.92 1.51
CA VAL A 170 -13.29 7.87 0.21
C VAL A 170 -14.31 8.08 -0.91
N LYS A 171 -14.04 9.03 -1.81
CA LYS A 171 -15.02 9.57 -2.77
C LYS A 171 -14.95 8.96 -4.18
N MET A 172 -14.03 8.05 -4.42
CA MET A 172 -13.84 7.40 -5.72
C MET A 172 -14.08 5.89 -5.63
N PRO A 173 -14.31 5.20 -6.76
CA PRO A 173 -14.41 3.75 -6.78
C PRO A 173 -13.11 3.09 -6.29
N VAL A 174 -13.25 1.99 -5.56
CA VAL A 174 -12.13 1.27 -4.95
C VAL A 174 -12.10 -0.18 -5.41
N LEU A 175 -10.94 -0.64 -5.88
CA LEU A 175 -10.62 -2.04 -6.09
C LEU A 175 -9.61 -2.49 -5.04
N MET A 176 -9.94 -3.53 -4.28
CA MET A 176 -9.03 -4.11 -3.30
C MET A 176 -8.71 -5.56 -3.66
N PHE A 177 -7.43 -5.91 -3.55
CA PHE A 177 -6.97 -7.30 -3.56
C PHE A 177 -6.41 -7.66 -2.20
N HIS A 178 -6.70 -8.87 -1.74
CA HIS A 178 -6.13 -9.39 -0.50
C HIS A 178 -5.81 -10.87 -0.62
N GLY A 179 -4.55 -11.23 -0.38
CA GLY A 179 -4.12 -12.62 -0.26
C GLY A 179 -4.55 -13.17 1.10
N LEU A 180 -5.32 -14.27 1.11
CA LEU A 180 -5.88 -14.81 2.36
C LEU A 180 -4.84 -15.48 3.26
N ASP A 181 -3.65 -15.78 2.73
CA ASP A 181 -2.53 -16.33 3.50
C ASP A 181 -1.61 -15.23 4.08
N ASP A 182 -2.00 -13.94 3.94
CA ASP A 182 -1.27 -12.82 4.54
C ASP A 182 -1.17 -12.97 6.05
N LYS A 183 0.06 -13.14 6.53
CA LYS A 183 0.36 -13.31 7.96
C LYS A 183 0.58 -11.99 8.67
N ALA A 184 0.81 -10.91 7.95
CA ALA A 184 1.02 -9.59 8.54
C ALA A 184 -0.31 -8.85 8.76
N LEU A 185 -1.22 -8.95 7.79
CA LEU A 185 -2.49 -8.24 7.75
C LEU A 185 -3.63 -9.25 7.58
N LEU A 186 -4.27 -9.59 8.68
CA LEU A 186 -5.32 -10.60 8.68
C LEU A 186 -6.59 -10.10 7.98
N PRO A 187 -7.34 -10.99 7.31
CA PRO A 187 -8.51 -10.61 6.51
C PRO A 187 -9.66 -10.00 7.32
N GLY A 188 -9.71 -10.17 8.64
CA GLY A 188 -10.69 -9.51 9.51
C GLY A 188 -10.69 -7.99 9.37
N ALA A 189 -9.54 -7.39 9.08
CA ALA A 189 -9.40 -5.96 8.87
C ALA A 189 -10.10 -5.43 7.60
N LEU A 190 -10.56 -6.30 6.70
CA LEU A 190 -11.32 -5.94 5.51
C LEU A 190 -12.80 -5.69 5.81
N ASN A 191 -13.32 -6.23 6.91
CA ASN A 191 -14.71 -6.08 7.27
C ASN A 191 -15.08 -4.59 7.44
N ASP A 192 -16.30 -4.25 7.05
CA ASP A 192 -16.88 -2.91 7.13
C ASP A 192 -16.14 -1.83 6.30
N THR A 193 -15.22 -2.22 5.40
CA THR A 193 -14.54 -1.27 4.53
C THR A 193 -15.53 -0.44 3.71
N TRP A 194 -16.65 -1.01 3.29
CA TRP A 194 -17.74 -0.33 2.57
C TRP A 194 -18.36 0.85 3.33
N ASP A 195 -18.34 0.84 4.65
CA ASP A 195 -18.89 1.93 5.48
C ASP A 195 -18.05 3.22 5.39
N TRP A 196 -16.81 3.11 4.95
CA TRP A 196 -15.86 4.21 4.82
C TRP A 196 -15.72 4.74 3.39
N LEU A 197 -16.56 4.27 2.48
CA LEU A 197 -16.57 4.65 1.07
C LEU A 197 -17.88 5.33 0.70
N GLU A 198 -17.83 6.25 -0.28
CA GLU A 198 -19.02 6.87 -0.89
C GLU A 198 -19.44 6.18 -2.20
N LYS A 199 -18.51 5.44 -2.82
CA LYS A 199 -18.70 4.73 -4.09
C LYS A 199 -18.38 3.26 -3.96
N ASP A 200 -18.49 2.54 -5.07
CA ASP A 200 -18.38 1.09 -5.15
C ASP A 200 -17.05 0.55 -4.62
N LEU A 201 -17.13 -0.56 -3.88
CA LEU A 201 -16.03 -1.41 -3.51
C LEU A 201 -16.07 -2.71 -4.30
N THR A 202 -15.02 -2.98 -5.06
CA THR A 202 -14.75 -4.33 -5.59
C THR A 202 -13.66 -4.95 -4.72
N LEU A 203 -14.01 -5.98 -3.97
CA LEU A 203 -13.07 -6.72 -3.12
C LEU A 203 -12.77 -8.10 -3.72
N VAL A 204 -11.50 -8.38 -3.96
CA VAL A 204 -11.02 -9.65 -4.52
C VAL A 204 -10.11 -10.33 -3.51
N THR A 205 -10.59 -11.36 -2.87
CA THR A 205 -9.77 -12.21 -2.01
C THR A 205 -9.16 -13.36 -2.80
N ILE A 206 -7.91 -13.69 -2.53
CA ILE A 206 -7.18 -14.73 -3.28
C ILE A 206 -6.62 -15.77 -2.30
N PRO A 207 -7.27 -16.95 -2.22
CA PRO A 207 -6.72 -18.08 -1.46
C PRO A 207 -5.37 -18.51 -2.02
N GLY A 208 -4.45 -18.90 -1.13
CA GLY A 208 -3.09 -19.34 -1.49
C GLY A 208 -2.12 -18.22 -1.86
N ALA A 209 -2.55 -16.97 -1.89
CA ALA A 209 -1.68 -15.80 -2.00
C ALA A 209 -1.40 -15.20 -0.62
N ASP A 210 -0.15 -14.79 -0.41
CA ASP A 210 0.34 -14.14 0.81
C ASP A 210 0.29 -12.60 0.67
N HIS A 211 1.02 -11.90 1.49
CA HIS A 211 1.13 -10.44 1.54
C HIS A 211 1.48 -9.80 0.18
N PHE A 212 2.28 -10.46 -0.64
CA PHE A 212 2.70 -9.96 -1.95
C PHE A 212 1.79 -10.47 -3.08
N VAL A 213 0.49 -10.23 -2.95
CA VAL A 213 -0.54 -10.74 -3.87
C VAL A 213 -0.27 -10.46 -5.35
N GLN A 214 0.37 -9.32 -5.67
CA GLN A 214 0.77 -8.92 -7.02
C GLN A 214 1.90 -9.78 -7.58
N GLN A 215 2.62 -10.53 -6.74
CA GLN A 215 3.65 -11.48 -7.14
C GLN A 215 3.10 -12.91 -7.15
N ASP A 216 2.34 -13.26 -6.11
CA ASP A 216 1.82 -14.62 -5.95
C ASP A 216 0.70 -14.94 -6.94
N ALA A 217 -0.09 -13.96 -7.33
CA ALA A 217 -1.22 -14.08 -8.25
C ALA A 217 -1.19 -13.05 -9.39
N ALA A 218 0.00 -12.79 -9.95
CA ALA A 218 0.29 -11.69 -10.86
C ALA A 218 -0.67 -11.61 -12.07
N GLU A 219 -0.98 -12.74 -12.70
CA GLU A 219 -1.90 -12.81 -13.85
C GLU A 219 -3.32 -12.41 -13.43
N LYS A 220 -3.84 -13.03 -12.35
CA LYS A 220 -5.19 -12.74 -11.83
C LYS A 220 -5.32 -11.27 -11.43
N VAL A 221 -4.35 -10.73 -10.70
CA VAL A 221 -4.32 -9.32 -10.30
C VAL A 221 -4.33 -8.39 -11.52
N SER A 222 -3.41 -8.61 -12.47
CA SER A 222 -3.29 -7.77 -13.66
C SER A 222 -4.54 -7.81 -14.55
N ARG A 223 -5.10 -9.00 -14.78
CA ARG A 223 -6.32 -9.20 -15.57
C ARG A 223 -7.52 -8.53 -14.91
N THR A 224 -7.70 -8.71 -13.60
CA THR A 224 -8.81 -8.09 -12.87
C THR A 224 -8.68 -6.57 -12.86
N MET A 225 -7.48 -6.01 -12.64
CA MET A 225 -7.26 -4.56 -12.75
C MET A 225 -7.68 -4.03 -14.13
N LYS A 226 -7.21 -4.67 -15.21
CA LYS A 226 -7.53 -4.25 -16.58
C LYS A 226 -9.05 -4.27 -16.84
N MET A 227 -9.73 -5.33 -16.42
CA MET A 227 -11.19 -5.45 -16.58
C MET A 227 -11.93 -4.40 -15.75
N TRP A 228 -11.53 -4.20 -14.50
CA TRP A 228 -12.18 -3.23 -13.61
C TRP A 228 -11.99 -1.79 -14.11
N LEU A 229 -10.80 -1.42 -14.57
CA LEU A 229 -10.56 -0.09 -15.14
C LEU A 229 -11.45 0.17 -16.35
N LYS A 230 -11.58 -0.80 -17.27
CA LYS A 230 -12.48 -0.69 -18.44
C LYS A 230 -13.96 -0.53 -18.04
N LEU A 231 -14.41 -1.24 -17.00
CA LEU A 231 -15.77 -1.11 -16.48
C LEU A 231 -16.02 0.30 -15.92
N GLN A 232 -15.06 0.84 -15.16
CA GLN A 232 -15.18 2.19 -14.60
C GLN A 232 -15.17 3.28 -15.67
N GLU A 233 -14.42 3.12 -16.75
CA GLU A 233 -14.41 4.04 -17.90
C GLU A 233 -15.74 4.01 -18.67
N ALA A 234 -16.34 2.81 -18.82
CA ALA A 234 -17.62 2.66 -19.50
C ALA A 234 -18.80 3.31 -18.73
N HIS A 235 -18.72 3.44 -17.40
CA HIS A 235 -19.73 4.15 -16.61
C HIS A 235 -19.61 5.67 -16.78
N LEU A 236 -18.39 6.22 -16.86
CA LEU A 236 -18.16 7.65 -17.04
C LEU A 236 -18.67 8.19 -18.40
N ASN A 237 -18.79 7.32 -19.41
CA ASN A 237 -19.25 7.69 -20.74
C ASN A 237 -20.80 7.61 -20.89
N LYS A 238 -21.53 7.28 -19.83
CA LYS A 238 -23.00 7.15 -19.83
C LYS A 238 -23.71 8.27 -19.06
N ASP A 239 -22.98 9.05 -18.31
CA ASP A 239 -23.44 10.25 -17.58
C ASP A 239 -23.02 11.53 -18.34
#